data_683cf9827d7bd2a34354f55db2003db9
#
_entry.id   683cf9827d7bd2a34354f55db2003db9
#
_cell.length_a   1.000
_cell.length_b   1.000
_cell.length_c   1.000
_cell.angle_alpha   90.00
_cell.angle_beta   90.00
_cell.angle_gamma   90.00
#
_symmetry.space_group_name_H-M   'P 1'
#
loop_
_entity.id
_entity.type
_entity.pdbx_description
1 polymer ?
#
loop_
_entity_poly.entity_id
_entity_poly.type
_entity_poly.pdbx_seq_one_letter_code
_entity_poly.pdbx_strand_id
1 'polypeptide(L)'
;MKKSPTIVAAVLLCLAQAGAQAPTPADAIALEQQGKLPEAAEAWKAVTAHNPNDAPAFASLGVVLSRQQKYPEAVSAYRKALKLNPKLPGVELNLGLAEFKQGHFPRAAVALRAALAADPAGTQARTLLGLSYYGAKKFDLASQYLGPAANADPANVELHQVLAQSCLWARKFSCAQEEFHRILEQNPDSASAHILWGEALDGLGRTQEAIAEFEAAAGITPKEPNIHFGLGYLHWKAQQYDEAKQEFERELALDPSHAQALAYLGDIEWKNNHPDTALPLLNQAQKINPTLRIVYVDLGAIRMQQKDYKEAKAALLRAVALDPAQPDPHYQLGRLYQALGDTANAAKELHKVQELHKKAEDDLVGKISSSPPPLDPSDQK
;
A
#
# COMPACT_ATOMS: atom_id res chain seq x y z
N MET A 1 17.30 97.35 -18.69
CA MET A 1 18.20 96.19 -18.89
C MET A 1 19.06 96.00 -17.68
N LYS A 2 18.76 95.06 -16.85
CA LYS A 2 19.72 94.42 -15.89
C LYS A 2 19.11 93.10 -15.46
N LYS A 3 19.75 92.02 -15.84
CA LYS A 3 19.42 90.65 -15.49
C LYS A 3 19.84 90.33 -14.05
N SER A 4 18.95 89.82 -13.23
CA SER A 4 19.27 89.28 -11.92
C SER A 4 19.56 87.75 -12.07
N PRO A 5 20.53 87.19 -11.40
CA PRO A 5 20.79 85.72 -11.40
C PRO A 5 19.96 85.06 -10.31
N THR A 6 19.21 84.04 -10.70
CA THR A 6 18.47 83.18 -9.82
C THR A 6 19.44 82.21 -9.13
N ILE A 7 19.52 82.26 -7.79
CA ILE A 7 20.28 81.26 -6.96
C ILE A 7 19.40 80.04 -6.82
N VAL A 8 19.82 78.90 -7.37
CA VAL A 8 19.25 77.62 -7.17
C VAL A 8 19.87 77.05 -5.92
N ALA A 9 19.12 77.04 -4.83
CA ALA A 9 19.50 76.34 -3.59
C ALA A 9 19.27 74.83 -3.77
N ALA A 10 20.35 74.07 -3.93
CA ALA A 10 20.31 72.62 -3.88
C ALA A 10 20.11 72.15 -2.42
N VAL A 11 18.89 71.74 -2.10
CA VAL A 11 18.62 71.03 -0.84
C VAL A 11 19.09 69.59 -1.00
N LEU A 12 20.25 69.28 -0.44
CA LEU A 12 20.71 67.90 -0.22
C LEU A 12 19.81 67.24 0.83
N LEU A 13 18.84 66.43 0.38
CA LEU A 13 18.13 65.49 1.24
C LEU A 13 19.13 64.36 1.61
N CYS A 14 19.78 64.43 2.74
CA CYS A 14 20.40 63.30 3.41
C CYS A 14 19.28 62.39 3.92
N LEU A 15 18.87 61.45 3.08
CA LEU A 15 18.13 60.25 3.55
C LEU A 15 19.08 59.46 4.46
N ALA A 16 18.97 59.68 5.77
CA ALA A 16 19.52 58.77 6.77
C ALA A 16 18.85 57.43 6.54
N GLN A 17 19.51 56.51 5.84
CA GLN A 17 19.20 55.11 5.89
C GLN A 17 19.49 54.67 7.34
N ALA A 18 18.45 54.70 8.17
CA ALA A 18 18.49 53.93 9.41
C ALA A 18 18.73 52.47 9.00
N GLY A 19 19.97 52.01 9.12
CA GLY A 19 20.31 50.62 8.87
C GLY A 19 19.40 49.77 9.72
N ALA A 20 18.39 49.16 9.13
CA ALA A 20 17.57 48.18 9.81
C ALA A 20 18.53 47.10 10.31
N GLN A 21 18.70 47.01 11.60
CA GLN A 21 19.55 46.02 12.26
C GLN A 21 19.06 44.64 11.80
N ALA A 22 19.96 43.78 11.34
CA ALA A 22 19.58 42.47 10.87
C ALA A 22 18.80 41.73 12.00
N PRO A 23 17.69 41.05 11.67
CA PRO A 23 16.91 40.35 12.67
C PRO A 23 17.76 39.40 13.50
N THR A 24 17.56 39.39 14.80
CA THR A 24 18.25 38.48 15.72
C THR A 24 17.43 37.18 15.89
N PRO A 25 18.00 36.09 16.41
CA PRO A 25 17.23 34.92 16.79
C PRO A 25 16.07 35.23 17.73
N ALA A 26 16.24 36.18 18.66
CA ALA A 26 15.19 36.61 19.57
C ALA A 26 14.00 37.27 18.89
N ASP A 27 14.25 38.06 17.84
CA ASP A 27 13.19 38.68 17.01
C ASP A 27 12.41 37.61 16.25
N ALA A 28 13.09 36.63 15.69
CA ALA A 28 12.45 35.52 14.97
C ALA A 28 11.58 34.67 15.92
N ILE A 29 12.06 34.36 17.10
CA ILE A 29 11.30 33.62 18.14
C ILE A 29 10.09 34.43 18.59
N ALA A 30 10.22 35.75 18.79
CA ALA A 30 9.09 36.60 19.17
C ALA A 30 7.99 36.62 18.11
N LEU A 31 8.37 36.61 16.81
CA LEU A 31 7.42 36.50 15.69
C LEU A 31 6.71 35.12 15.67
N GLU A 32 7.44 34.03 15.97
CA GLU A 32 6.84 32.70 16.10
C GLU A 32 5.80 32.65 17.22
N GLN A 33 6.11 33.22 18.38
CA GLN A 33 5.22 33.28 19.54
C GLN A 33 3.95 34.10 19.26
N GLN A 34 4.06 35.10 18.37
CA GLN A 34 2.93 35.90 17.89
C GLN A 34 2.13 35.19 16.79
N GLY A 35 2.56 34.01 16.34
CA GLY A 35 1.93 33.28 15.22
C GLY A 35 2.19 33.88 13.83
N LYS A 36 3.07 34.86 13.71
CA LYS A 36 3.46 35.53 12.46
C LYS A 36 4.49 34.69 11.71
N LEU A 37 4.03 33.50 11.25
CA LEU A 37 4.92 32.52 10.66
C LEU A 37 5.64 32.99 9.37
N PRO A 38 5.01 33.77 8.43
CA PRO A 38 5.72 34.28 7.28
C PRO A 38 6.87 35.21 7.67
N GLU A 39 6.64 36.15 8.59
CA GLU A 39 7.63 37.10 9.07
C GLU A 39 8.75 36.39 9.86
N ALA A 40 8.39 35.39 10.68
CA ALA A 40 9.36 34.58 11.40
C ALA A 40 10.28 33.81 10.44
N ALA A 41 9.75 33.28 9.33
CA ALA A 41 10.56 32.59 8.32
C ALA A 41 11.56 33.55 7.65
N GLU A 42 11.13 34.78 7.31
CA GLU A 42 12.05 35.79 6.72
C GLU A 42 13.11 36.22 7.77
N ALA A 43 12.74 36.39 9.03
CA ALA A 43 13.69 36.67 10.09
C ALA A 43 14.73 35.56 10.27
N TRP A 44 14.29 34.28 10.31
CA TRP A 44 15.20 33.14 10.37
C TRP A 44 16.11 33.01 9.11
N LYS A 45 15.57 33.30 7.92
CA LYS A 45 16.41 33.38 6.70
C LYS A 45 17.52 34.43 6.82
N ALA A 46 17.18 35.62 7.33
CA ALA A 46 18.16 36.68 7.57
C ALA A 46 19.21 36.26 8.61
N VAL A 47 18.80 35.62 9.71
CA VAL A 47 19.71 35.08 10.74
C VAL A 47 20.67 34.06 10.12
N THR A 48 20.13 33.08 9.33
CA THR A 48 20.96 32.02 8.71
C THR A 48 21.86 32.56 7.60
N ALA A 49 21.47 33.65 6.94
CA ALA A 49 22.32 34.34 5.95
C ALA A 49 23.50 35.07 6.63
N HIS A 50 23.22 35.71 7.79
CA HIS A 50 24.26 36.41 8.56
C HIS A 50 25.21 35.42 9.25
N ASN A 51 24.69 34.28 9.75
CA ASN A 51 25.49 33.24 10.39
C ASN A 51 25.25 31.87 9.72
N PRO A 52 25.95 31.56 8.61
CA PRO A 52 25.72 30.34 7.81
C PRO A 52 26.18 29.04 8.48
N ASN A 53 26.82 29.13 9.67
CA ASN A 53 27.26 27.97 10.45
C ASN A 53 26.39 27.72 11.70
N ASP A 54 25.29 28.44 11.85
CA ASP A 54 24.36 28.30 12.97
C ASP A 54 23.38 27.14 12.72
N ALA A 55 23.73 25.92 13.15
CA ALA A 55 22.90 24.76 13.01
C ALA A 55 21.52 24.90 13.70
N PRO A 56 21.42 25.41 14.97
CA PRO A 56 20.14 25.70 15.59
C PRO A 56 19.24 26.66 14.79
N ALA A 57 19.80 27.72 14.21
CA ALA A 57 19.02 28.68 13.40
C ALA A 57 18.42 28.01 12.14
N PHE A 58 19.18 27.15 11.45
CA PHE A 58 18.63 26.33 10.34
C PHE A 58 17.55 25.37 10.80
N ALA A 59 17.69 24.76 11.99
CA ALA A 59 16.64 23.89 12.53
C ALA A 59 15.36 24.68 12.82
N SER A 60 15.45 25.87 13.43
CA SER A 60 14.32 26.75 13.70
C SER A 60 13.64 27.22 12.39
N LEU A 61 14.43 27.61 11.38
CA LEU A 61 13.90 27.91 10.06
C LEU A 61 13.10 26.73 9.49
N GLY A 62 13.61 25.50 9.62
CA GLY A 62 12.92 24.30 9.19
C GLY A 62 11.59 24.09 9.92
N VAL A 63 11.53 24.34 11.24
CA VAL A 63 10.31 24.24 12.03
C VAL A 63 9.25 25.25 11.54
N VAL A 64 9.63 26.52 11.38
CA VAL A 64 8.70 27.54 10.90
C VAL A 64 8.19 27.25 9.51
N LEU A 65 9.04 26.81 8.60
CA LEU A 65 8.66 26.41 7.25
C LEU A 65 7.73 25.17 7.25
N SER A 66 7.98 24.19 8.13
CA SER A 66 7.08 23.04 8.30
C SER A 66 5.71 23.44 8.80
N ARG A 67 5.61 24.40 9.75
CA ARG A 67 4.33 24.94 10.22
C ARG A 67 3.58 25.72 9.13
N GLN A 68 4.28 26.30 8.15
CA GLN A 68 3.70 26.89 6.94
C GLN A 68 3.38 25.86 5.85
N GLN A 69 3.60 24.54 6.10
CA GLN A 69 3.46 23.46 5.13
C GLN A 69 4.41 23.57 3.91
N LYS A 70 5.46 24.39 4.02
CA LYS A 70 6.53 24.53 3.03
C LYS A 70 7.57 23.43 3.24
N TYR A 71 7.13 22.17 3.09
CA TYR A 71 7.94 20.99 3.42
C TYR A 71 9.24 20.87 2.59
N PRO A 72 9.28 21.19 1.28
CA PRO A 72 10.53 21.13 0.52
C PRO A 72 11.62 22.05 1.06
N GLU A 73 11.25 23.28 1.42
CA GLU A 73 12.16 24.27 1.99
C GLU A 73 12.58 23.88 3.42
N ALA A 74 11.63 23.34 4.21
CA ALA A 74 11.91 22.84 5.56
C ALA A 74 12.93 21.70 5.52
N VAL A 75 12.78 20.73 4.61
CA VAL A 75 13.75 19.64 4.39
C VAL A 75 15.14 20.18 4.06
N SER A 76 15.22 21.21 3.20
CA SER A 76 16.50 21.85 2.88
C SER A 76 17.17 22.45 4.12
N ALA A 77 16.39 23.16 4.94
CA ALA A 77 16.88 23.77 6.19
C ALA A 77 17.32 22.71 7.20
N TYR A 78 16.54 21.66 7.44
CA TYR A 78 16.92 20.57 8.34
C TYR A 78 18.18 19.83 7.89
N ARG A 79 18.32 19.53 6.58
CA ARG A 79 19.53 18.91 6.05
C ARG A 79 20.76 19.79 6.24
N LYS A 80 20.61 21.12 6.10
CA LYS A 80 21.71 22.05 6.38
C LYS A 80 22.06 22.05 7.87
N ALA A 81 21.07 22.05 8.77
CA ALA A 81 21.27 21.94 10.21
C ALA A 81 22.06 20.67 10.58
N LEU A 82 21.64 19.51 10.05
CA LEU A 82 22.28 18.21 10.29
C LEU A 82 23.69 18.11 9.67
N LYS A 83 23.91 18.80 8.55
CA LYS A 83 25.27 18.87 7.96
C LYS A 83 26.24 19.64 8.87
N LEU A 84 25.74 20.68 9.56
CA LEU A 84 26.52 21.50 10.48
C LEU A 84 26.67 20.82 11.86
N ASN A 85 25.62 20.20 12.35
CA ASN A 85 25.61 19.44 13.60
C ASN A 85 24.77 18.16 13.44
N PRO A 86 25.39 17.00 13.14
CA PRO A 86 24.69 15.73 12.95
C PRO A 86 23.98 15.19 14.19
N LYS A 87 24.27 15.73 15.38
CA LYS A 87 23.69 15.29 16.65
C LYS A 87 22.71 16.32 17.22
N LEU A 88 22.22 17.26 16.41
CA LEU A 88 21.28 18.28 16.87
C LEU A 88 19.92 17.62 17.23
N PRO A 89 19.48 17.67 18.51
CA PRO A 89 18.32 16.92 18.96
C PRO A 89 17.03 17.30 18.23
N GLY A 90 16.20 16.32 17.93
CA GLY A 90 14.88 16.51 17.32
C GLY A 90 14.87 16.83 15.83
N VAL A 91 16.01 17.18 15.22
CA VAL A 91 16.04 17.58 13.81
C VAL A 91 15.81 16.41 12.89
N GLU A 92 16.31 15.21 13.21
CA GLU A 92 16.06 13.99 12.45
C GLU A 92 14.56 13.61 12.44
N LEU A 93 13.88 13.76 13.58
CA LEU A 93 12.43 13.55 13.68
C LEU A 93 11.66 14.54 12.80
N ASN A 94 12.00 15.82 12.87
CA ASN A 94 11.35 16.87 12.09
C ASN A 94 11.61 16.72 10.58
N LEU A 95 12.83 16.34 10.20
CA LEU A 95 13.17 15.99 8.81
C LEU A 95 12.33 14.81 8.32
N GLY A 96 12.25 13.75 9.13
CA GLY A 96 11.45 12.58 8.82
C GLY A 96 9.96 12.90 8.65
N LEU A 97 9.41 13.73 9.53
CA LEU A 97 8.04 14.19 9.42
C LEU A 97 7.81 15.04 8.15
N ALA A 98 8.73 15.96 7.82
CA ALA A 98 8.61 16.78 6.62
C ALA A 98 8.71 15.96 5.32
N GLU A 99 9.58 14.95 5.27
CA GLU A 99 9.65 14.00 4.15
C GLU A 99 8.39 13.11 4.07
N PHE A 100 7.85 12.66 5.22
CA PHE A 100 6.61 11.90 5.29
C PHE A 100 5.42 12.69 4.73
N LYS A 101 5.28 13.95 5.11
CA LYS A 101 4.20 14.85 4.64
C LYS A 101 4.25 15.10 3.12
N GLN A 102 5.40 14.90 2.49
CA GLN A 102 5.57 14.97 1.04
C GLN A 102 5.35 13.61 0.34
N GLY A 103 5.04 12.54 1.08
CA GLY A 103 4.94 11.19 0.53
C GLY A 103 6.29 10.55 0.19
N HIS A 104 7.40 11.17 0.60
CA HIS A 104 8.75 10.64 0.38
C HIS A 104 9.10 9.55 1.41
N PHE A 105 8.26 8.52 1.52
CA PHE A 105 8.31 7.51 2.56
C PHE A 105 9.68 6.84 2.75
N PRO A 106 10.44 6.46 1.69
CA PRO A 106 11.77 5.88 1.88
C PRO A 106 12.76 6.87 2.54
N ARG A 107 12.68 8.17 2.22
CA ARG A 107 13.53 9.20 2.82
C ARG A 107 13.13 9.49 4.24
N ALA A 108 11.82 9.56 4.50
CA ALA A 108 11.27 9.68 5.85
C ALA A 108 11.78 8.55 6.76
N ALA A 109 11.73 7.30 6.28
CA ALA A 109 12.20 6.15 7.06
C ALA A 109 13.71 6.22 7.40
N VAL A 110 14.55 6.82 6.55
CA VAL A 110 15.96 7.01 6.86
C VAL A 110 16.15 7.99 8.03
N ALA A 111 15.52 9.16 7.97
CA ALA A 111 15.61 10.16 9.02
C ALA A 111 14.98 9.67 10.35
N LEU A 112 13.81 9.01 10.27
CA LEU A 112 13.12 8.50 11.47
C LEU A 112 13.86 7.35 12.15
N ARG A 113 14.59 6.52 11.40
CA ARG A 113 15.50 5.53 12.02
C ARG A 113 16.63 6.20 12.77
N ALA A 114 17.20 7.28 12.23
CA ALA A 114 18.24 8.03 12.92
C ALA A 114 17.67 8.69 14.20
N ALA A 115 16.47 9.27 14.13
CA ALA A 115 15.77 9.82 15.29
C ALA A 115 15.54 8.75 16.37
N LEU A 116 15.06 7.55 15.97
CA LEU A 116 14.80 6.44 16.90
C LEU A 116 16.10 5.84 17.47
N ALA A 117 17.20 5.88 16.72
CA ALA A 117 18.51 5.47 17.24
C ALA A 117 19.03 6.45 18.30
N ALA A 118 18.72 7.75 18.17
CA ALA A 118 19.07 8.76 19.17
C ALA A 118 18.15 8.72 20.40
N ASP A 119 16.88 8.41 20.21
CA ASP A 119 15.88 8.22 21.28
C ASP A 119 15.10 6.92 21.03
N PRO A 120 15.56 5.78 21.57
CA PRO A 120 14.88 4.49 21.39
C PRO A 120 13.48 4.42 22.03
N ALA A 121 13.15 5.31 22.95
CA ALA A 121 11.83 5.40 23.58
C ALA A 121 10.85 6.29 22.79
N GLY A 122 11.32 6.99 21.76
CA GLY A 122 10.55 7.96 20.98
C GLY A 122 9.36 7.34 20.24
N THR A 123 8.19 7.36 20.87
CA THR A 123 6.96 6.76 20.32
C THR A 123 6.55 7.42 19.00
N GLN A 124 6.66 8.74 18.89
CA GLN A 124 6.34 9.48 17.68
C GLN A 124 7.25 9.08 16.51
N ALA A 125 8.56 8.95 16.74
CA ALA A 125 9.50 8.51 15.71
C ALA A 125 9.19 7.07 15.25
N ARG A 126 8.85 6.18 16.20
CA ARG A 126 8.50 4.79 15.94
C ARG A 126 7.22 4.68 15.10
N THR A 127 6.17 5.39 15.49
CA THR A 127 4.90 5.41 14.75
C THR A 127 5.09 5.95 13.33
N LEU A 128 5.75 7.10 13.18
CA LEU A 128 6.01 7.68 11.86
C LEU A 128 6.90 6.78 10.99
N LEU A 129 7.86 6.07 11.60
CA LEU A 129 8.70 5.11 10.90
C LEU A 129 7.89 3.92 10.38
N GLY A 130 7.01 3.36 11.21
CA GLY A 130 6.10 2.29 10.80
C GLY A 130 5.16 2.74 9.68
N LEU A 131 4.54 3.93 9.80
CA LEU A 131 3.71 4.52 8.76
C LEU A 131 4.50 4.81 7.46
N SER A 132 5.76 5.22 7.58
CA SER A 132 6.63 5.41 6.41
C SER A 132 6.93 4.09 5.72
N TYR A 133 7.14 3.00 6.46
CA TYR A 133 7.29 1.68 5.86
C TYR A 133 6.01 1.19 5.21
N TYR A 134 4.84 1.46 5.83
CA TYR A 134 3.54 1.16 5.22
C TYR A 134 3.37 1.90 3.88
N GLY A 135 3.58 3.23 3.85
CA GLY A 135 3.53 4.01 2.62
C GLY A 135 4.55 3.58 1.55
N ALA A 136 5.70 3.05 1.98
CA ALA A 136 6.71 2.45 1.09
C ALA A 136 6.42 0.99 0.71
N LYS A 137 5.25 0.44 1.08
CA LYS A 137 4.82 -0.96 0.88
C LYS A 137 5.79 -2.00 1.46
N LYS A 138 6.53 -1.64 2.50
CA LYS A 138 7.41 -2.54 3.26
C LYS A 138 6.66 -3.06 4.48
N PHE A 139 5.62 -3.84 4.25
CA PHE A 139 4.61 -4.20 5.24
C PHE A 139 5.16 -5.00 6.43
N ASP A 140 6.16 -5.83 6.19
CA ASP A 140 6.84 -6.58 7.24
C ASP A 140 7.54 -5.66 8.26
N LEU A 141 8.27 -4.64 7.77
CA LEU A 141 8.86 -3.61 8.61
C LEU A 141 7.78 -2.71 9.24
N ALA A 142 6.72 -2.37 8.49
CA ALA A 142 5.62 -1.59 9.03
C ALA A 142 5.02 -2.26 10.25
N SER A 143 4.64 -3.54 10.18
CA SER A 143 4.08 -4.29 11.30
C SER A 143 5.04 -4.37 12.49
N GLN A 144 6.34 -4.53 12.25
CA GLN A 144 7.36 -4.56 13.30
C GLN A 144 7.42 -3.27 14.13
N TYR A 145 7.32 -2.12 13.47
CA TYR A 145 7.40 -0.82 14.14
C TYR A 145 6.05 -0.32 14.67
N LEU A 146 4.94 -0.67 14.01
CA LEU A 146 3.60 -0.26 14.44
C LEU A 146 3.08 -1.08 15.63
N GLY A 147 3.42 -2.37 15.74
CA GLY A 147 2.95 -3.22 16.84
C GLY A 147 3.21 -2.62 18.21
N PRO A 148 4.45 -2.28 18.58
CA PRO A 148 4.73 -1.61 19.86
C PRO A 148 4.06 -0.25 20.03
N ALA A 149 3.83 0.48 18.93
CA ALA A 149 3.16 1.78 18.98
C ALA A 149 1.65 1.63 19.23
N ALA A 150 0.99 0.67 18.58
CA ALA A 150 -0.41 0.35 18.77
C ALA A 150 -0.68 -0.19 20.19
N ASN A 151 0.20 -1.04 20.71
CA ASN A 151 0.11 -1.52 22.10
C ASN A 151 0.26 -0.39 23.13
N ALA A 152 0.99 0.67 22.83
CA ALA A 152 1.13 1.83 23.70
C ALA A 152 -0.09 2.76 23.65
N ASP A 153 -0.91 2.70 22.60
CA ASP A 153 -2.13 3.49 22.41
C ASP A 153 -3.30 2.61 21.93
N PRO A 154 -3.86 1.75 22.83
CA PRO A 154 -4.89 0.78 22.44
C PRO A 154 -6.20 1.39 21.95
N ALA A 155 -6.43 2.67 22.19
CA ALA A 155 -7.64 3.38 21.74
C ALA A 155 -7.51 3.96 20.33
N ASN A 156 -6.35 3.89 19.72
CA ASN A 156 -6.07 4.46 18.40
C ASN A 156 -6.47 3.50 17.28
N VAL A 157 -7.75 3.52 16.94
CA VAL A 157 -8.34 2.62 15.93
C VAL A 157 -7.63 2.73 14.58
N GLU A 158 -7.27 3.95 14.16
CA GLU A 158 -6.57 4.17 12.88
C GLU A 158 -5.19 3.49 12.88
N LEU A 159 -4.48 3.53 14.00
CA LEU A 159 -3.17 2.87 14.12
C LEU A 159 -3.32 1.35 14.07
N HIS A 160 -4.33 0.79 14.75
CA HIS A 160 -4.66 -0.62 14.71
C HIS A 160 -5.07 -1.06 13.29
N GLN A 161 -5.83 -0.25 12.54
CA GLN A 161 -6.17 -0.54 11.14
C GLN A 161 -4.93 -0.62 10.25
N VAL A 162 -4.01 0.34 10.36
CA VAL A 162 -2.77 0.32 9.57
C VAL A 162 -1.87 -0.85 9.95
N LEU A 163 -1.83 -1.21 11.24
CA LEU A 163 -1.11 -2.41 11.72
C LEU A 163 -1.73 -3.68 11.16
N ALA A 164 -3.05 -3.83 11.26
CA ALA A 164 -3.79 -4.98 10.73
C ALA A 164 -3.54 -5.18 9.23
N GLN A 165 -3.66 -4.11 8.45
CA GLN A 165 -3.36 -4.12 7.01
C GLN A 165 -1.89 -4.45 6.73
N SER A 166 -0.96 -3.91 7.54
CA SER A 166 0.46 -4.24 7.41
C SER A 166 0.72 -5.73 7.66
N CYS A 167 0.07 -6.30 8.68
CA CYS A 167 0.15 -7.73 8.99
C CYS A 167 -0.45 -8.58 7.87
N LEU A 168 -1.61 -8.21 7.34
CA LEU A 168 -2.28 -8.91 6.24
C LEU A 168 -1.38 -8.96 4.99
N TRP A 169 -0.87 -7.83 4.54
CA TRP A 169 -0.03 -7.76 3.34
C TRP A 169 1.39 -8.34 3.55
N ALA A 170 1.87 -8.39 4.79
CA ALA A 170 3.05 -9.14 5.17
C ALA A 170 2.78 -10.65 5.34
N ARG A 171 1.52 -11.10 5.13
CA ARG A 171 1.05 -12.49 5.34
C ARG A 171 1.23 -12.99 6.78
N LYS A 172 1.24 -12.08 7.74
CA LYS A 172 1.22 -12.37 9.18
C LYS A 172 -0.22 -12.49 9.65
N PHE A 173 -0.91 -13.52 9.21
CA PHE A 173 -2.37 -13.64 9.35
C PHE A 173 -2.85 -13.66 10.80
N SER A 174 -2.12 -14.30 11.73
CA SER A 174 -2.48 -14.25 13.15
C SER A 174 -2.44 -12.84 13.71
N CYS A 175 -1.42 -12.05 13.37
CA CYS A 175 -1.37 -10.63 13.76
C CYS A 175 -2.54 -9.84 13.15
N ALA A 176 -2.86 -10.05 11.87
CA ALA A 176 -4.00 -9.41 11.23
C ALA A 176 -5.31 -9.78 11.94
N GLN A 177 -5.47 -11.06 12.29
CA GLN A 177 -6.61 -11.59 13.03
C GLN A 177 -6.81 -10.86 14.36
N GLU A 178 -5.77 -10.77 15.19
CA GLU A 178 -5.85 -10.11 16.49
C GLU A 178 -6.26 -8.65 16.38
N GLU A 179 -5.69 -7.93 15.40
CA GLU A 179 -5.94 -6.52 15.22
C GLU A 179 -7.35 -6.24 14.64
N PHE A 180 -7.83 -7.03 13.66
CA PHE A 180 -9.18 -6.88 13.15
C PHE A 180 -10.24 -7.25 14.20
N HIS A 181 -10.01 -8.28 14.99
CA HIS A 181 -10.90 -8.63 16.10
C HIS A 181 -11.05 -7.45 17.08
N ARG A 182 -9.93 -6.84 17.46
CA ARG A 182 -9.92 -5.66 18.34
C ARG A 182 -10.66 -4.46 17.76
N ILE A 183 -10.51 -4.23 16.44
CA ILE A 183 -11.23 -3.16 15.74
C ILE A 183 -12.74 -3.43 15.76
N LEU A 184 -13.17 -4.66 15.47
CA LEU A 184 -14.57 -5.05 15.44
C LEU A 184 -15.21 -5.08 16.84
N GLU A 185 -14.45 -5.36 17.90
CA GLU A 185 -14.96 -5.20 19.28
C GLU A 185 -15.34 -3.73 19.59
N GLN A 186 -14.62 -2.75 19.02
CA GLN A 186 -14.90 -1.33 19.21
C GLN A 186 -15.93 -0.78 18.22
N ASN A 187 -15.94 -1.30 17.00
CA ASN A 187 -16.85 -0.88 15.94
C ASN A 187 -17.36 -2.11 15.14
N PRO A 188 -18.41 -2.78 15.64
CA PRO A 188 -18.97 -3.98 15.00
C PRO A 188 -19.55 -3.74 13.59
N ASP A 189 -19.93 -2.50 13.27
CA ASP A 189 -20.51 -2.13 11.97
C ASP A 189 -19.47 -1.59 10.99
N SER A 190 -18.19 -1.97 11.15
CA SER A 190 -17.13 -1.57 10.21
C SER A 190 -17.04 -2.53 9.03
N ALA A 191 -17.74 -2.25 7.93
CA ALA A 191 -17.67 -3.07 6.71
C ALA A 191 -16.24 -3.29 6.22
N SER A 192 -15.39 -2.25 6.26
CA SER A 192 -13.99 -2.36 5.86
C SER A 192 -13.17 -3.30 6.75
N ALA A 193 -13.45 -3.33 8.06
CA ALA A 193 -12.78 -4.25 8.98
C ALA A 193 -13.22 -5.70 8.72
N HIS A 194 -14.51 -5.95 8.48
CA HIS A 194 -15.03 -7.27 8.10
C HIS A 194 -14.39 -7.78 6.79
N ILE A 195 -14.28 -6.93 5.74
CA ILE A 195 -13.64 -7.31 4.48
C ILE A 195 -12.19 -7.74 4.71
N LEU A 196 -11.39 -6.89 5.39
CA LEU A 196 -9.98 -7.15 5.62
C LEU A 196 -9.75 -8.35 6.56
N TRP A 197 -10.64 -8.54 7.53
CA TRP A 197 -10.65 -9.74 8.37
C TRP A 197 -10.97 -10.99 7.54
N GLY A 198 -11.97 -10.94 6.67
CA GLY A 198 -12.30 -12.02 5.74
C GLY A 198 -11.12 -12.38 4.83
N GLU A 199 -10.40 -11.37 4.29
CA GLU A 199 -9.17 -11.61 3.51
C GLU A 199 -8.08 -12.31 4.36
N ALA A 200 -7.91 -11.93 5.63
CA ALA A 200 -6.97 -12.57 6.54
C ALA A 200 -7.35 -14.03 6.80
N LEU A 201 -8.63 -14.31 7.02
CA LEU A 201 -9.18 -15.66 7.22
C LEU A 201 -8.99 -16.54 5.98
N ASP A 202 -9.24 -15.98 4.78
CA ASP A 202 -8.99 -16.70 3.53
C ASP A 202 -7.50 -17.03 3.35
N GLY A 203 -6.62 -16.11 3.71
CA GLY A 203 -5.18 -16.34 3.73
C GLY A 203 -4.73 -17.45 4.70
N LEU A 204 -5.50 -17.69 5.76
CA LEU A 204 -5.34 -18.80 6.71
C LEU A 204 -5.97 -20.11 6.24
N GLY A 205 -6.69 -20.13 5.10
CA GLY A 205 -7.45 -21.25 4.61
C GLY A 205 -8.78 -21.48 5.34
N ARG A 206 -9.24 -20.52 6.14
CA ARG A 206 -10.51 -20.53 6.91
C ARG A 206 -11.65 -19.96 6.06
N THR A 207 -11.87 -20.55 4.87
CA THR A 207 -12.74 -19.97 3.83
C THR A 207 -14.19 -19.78 4.31
N GLN A 208 -14.76 -20.68 5.11
CA GLN A 208 -16.13 -20.53 5.59
C GLN A 208 -16.29 -19.34 6.56
N GLU A 209 -15.29 -19.08 7.38
CA GLU A 209 -15.30 -17.92 8.28
C GLU A 209 -15.05 -16.63 7.49
N ALA A 210 -14.23 -16.68 6.44
CA ALA A 210 -14.06 -15.57 5.52
C ALA A 210 -15.38 -15.18 4.83
N ILE A 211 -16.18 -16.17 4.39
CA ILE A 211 -17.51 -15.94 3.82
C ILE A 211 -18.40 -15.20 4.83
N ALA A 212 -18.47 -15.66 6.08
CA ALA A 212 -19.29 -15.01 7.11
C ALA A 212 -18.91 -13.53 7.33
N GLU A 213 -17.62 -13.21 7.30
CA GLU A 213 -17.14 -11.83 7.43
C GLU A 213 -17.51 -10.96 6.21
N PHE A 214 -17.40 -11.50 5.00
CA PHE A 214 -17.84 -10.79 3.79
C PHE A 214 -19.37 -10.63 3.73
N GLU A 215 -20.15 -11.61 4.24
CA GLU A 215 -21.61 -11.49 4.40
C GLU A 215 -21.97 -10.38 5.38
N ALA A 216 -21.26 -10.27 6.51
CA ALA A 216 -21.45 -9.17 7.45
C ALA A 216 -21.15 -7.81 6.77
N ALA A 217 -20.07 -7.70 6.02
CA ALA A 217 -19.75 -6.50 5.26
C ALA A 217 -20.85 -6.14 4.24
N ALA A 218 -21.36 -7.14 3.49
CA ALA A 218 -22.42 -6.95 2.51
C ALA A 218 -23.75 -6.52 3.18
N GLY A 219 -24.02 -7.00 4.40
CA GLY A 219 -25.16 -6.57 5.20
C GLY A 219 -25.08 -5.10 5.62
N ILE A 220 -23.89 -4.60 5.92
CA ILE A 220 -23.64 -3.21 6.32
C ILE A 220 -23.66 -2.27 5.10
N THR A 221 -22.93 -2.63 4.03
CA THR A 221 -22.76 -1.80 2.82
C THR A 221 -23.01 -2.59 1.54
N PRO A 222 -24.27 -2.94 1.22
CA PRO A 222 -24.59 -3.87 0.12
C PRO A 222 -24.31 -3.33 -1.29
N LYS A 223 -23.94 -2.06 -1.42
CA LYS A 223 -23.61 -1.42 -2.70
C LYS A 223 -22.12 -1.03 -2.79
N GLU A 224 -21.31 -1.42 -1.82
CA GLU A 224 -19.88 -1.17 -1.86
C GLU A 224 -19.25 -2.06 -2.94
N PRO A 225 -18.49 -1.48 -3.89
CA PRO A 225 -17.81 -2.24 -4.94
C PRO A 225 -16.90 -3.33 -4.38
N ASN A 226 -16.81 -4.44 -5.09
CA ASN A 226 -15.96 -5.62 -4.81
C ASN A 226 -16.38 -6.49 -3.61
N ILE A 227 -17.38 -6.14 -2.80
CA ILE A 227 -17.84 -7.02 -1.72
C ILE A 227 -18.46 -8.29 -2.31
N HIS A 228 -19.40 -8.13 -3.25
CA HIS A 228 -20.03 -9.26 -3.93
C HIS A 228 -19.04 -10.05 -4.78
N PHE A 229 -18.05 -9.39 -5.38
CA PHE A 229 -16.94 -10.11 -6.03
C PHE A 229 -16.15 -10.96 -5.02
N GLY A 230 -15.81 -10.42 -3.84
CA GLY A 230 -15.12 -11.15 -2.79
C GLY A 230 -15.89 -12.37 -2.31
N LEU A 231 -17.19 -12.22 -2.04
CA LEU A 231 -18.10 -13.34 -1.70
C LEU A 231 -18.14 -14.39 -2.81
N GLY A 232 -18.39 -13.95 -4.03
CA GLY A 232 -18.43 -14.85 -5.18
C GLY A 232 -17.15 -15.64 -5.37
N TYR A 233 -15.98 -15.00 -5.18
CA TYR A 233 -14.68 -15.67 -5.24
C TYR A 233 -14.48 -16.70 -4.13
N LEU A 234 -14.88 -16.40 -2.88
CA LEU A 234 -14.81 -17.32 -1.75
C LEU A 234 -15.73 -18.53 -1.95
N HIS A 235 -16.96 -18.32 -2.41
CA HIS A 235 -17.88 -19.40 -2.77
C HIS A 235 -17.36 -20.23 -3.93
N TRP A 236 -16.79 -19.60 -4.97
CA TRP A 236 -16.15 -20.30 -6.09
C TRP A 236 -14.99 -21.19 -5.61
N LYS A 237 -14.14 -20.67 -4.72
CA LYS A 237 -13.03 -21.41 -4.10
C LYS A 237 -13.52 -22.58 -3.26
N ALA A 238 -14.65 -22.42 -2.59
CA ALA A 238 -15.34 -23.48 -1.84
C ALA A 238 -16.14 -24.45 -2.74
N GLN A 239 -16.11 -24.27 -4.07
CA GLN A 239 -16.88 -25.02 -5.08
C GLN A 239 -18.40 -24.91 -4.92
N GLN A 240 -18.87 -23.86 -4.27
CA GLN A 240 -20.27 -23.48 -4.13
C GLN A 240 -20.65 -22.61 -5.33
N TYR A 241 -20.81 -23.24 -6.49
CA TYR A 241 -20.90 -22.50 -7.77
C TYR A 241 -22.21 -21.75 -7.95
N ASP A 242 -23.30 -22.22 -7.35
CA ASP A 242 -24.60 -21.54 -7.43
C ASP A 242 -24.59 -20.24 -6.61
N GLU A 243 -24.04 -20.26 -5.42
CA GLU A 243 -23.84 -19.09 -4.56
C GLU A 243 -22.84 -18.12 -5.19
N ALA A 244 -21.73 -18.63 -5.71
CA ALA A 244 -20.73 -17.82 -6.41
C ALA A 244 -21.35 -17.07 -7.61
N LYS A 245 -22.18 -17.76 -8.41
CA LYS A 245 -22.87 -17.17 -9.56
C LYS A 245 -23.77 -16.00 -9.12
N GLN A 246 -24.58 -16.18 -8.08
CA GLN A 246 -25.46 -15.13 -7.57
C GLN A 246 -24.66 -13.89 -7.14
N GLU A 247 -23.55 -14.08 -6.45
CA GLU A 247 -22.73 -12.97 -5.98
C GLU A 247 -22.03 -12.25 -7.13
N PHE A 248 -21.50 -12.98 -8.13
CA PHE A 248 -20.93 -12.35 -9.33
C PHE A 248 -21.98 -11.59 -10.16
N GLU A 249 -23.20 -12.10 -10.24
CA GLU A 249 -24.32 -11.40 -10.89
C GLU A 249 -24.68 -10.11 -10.13
N ARG A 250 -24.63 -10.11 -8.79
CA ARG A 250 -24.83 -8.90 -7.97
C ARG A 250 -23.73 -7.87 -8.21
N GLU A 251 -22.48 -8.31 -8.25
CA GLU A 251 -21.35 -7.41 -8.57
C GLU A 251 -21.51 -6.79 -9.97
N LEU A 252 -21.88 -7.61 -10.97
CA LEU A 252 -22.11 -7.14 -12.34
C LEU A 252 -23.32 -6.21 -12.49
N ALA A 253 -24.30 -6.29 -11.58
CA ALA A 253 -25.39 -5.34 -11.51
C ALA A 253 -24.92 -3.96 -10.98
N LEU A 254 -23.88 -3.91 -10.16
CA LEU A 254 -23.27 -2.68 -9.67
C LEU A 254 -22.21 -2.15 -10.66
N ASP A 255 -21.34 -3.01 -11.16
CA ASP A 255 -20.33 -2.71 -12.17
C ASP A 255 -20.37 -3.72 -13.33
N PRO A 256 -21.10 -3.44 -14.42
CA PRO A 256 -21.15 -4.31 -15.61
C PRO A 256 -19.80 -4.54 -16.31
N SER A 257 -18.78 -3.74 -15.96
CA SER A 257 -17.42 -3.83 -16.51
C SER A 257 -16.42 -4.52 -15.59
N HIS A 258 -16.89 -5.16 -14.51
CA HIS A 258 -16.02 -5.87 -13.57
C HIS A 258 -15.45 -7.14 -14.21
N ALA A 259 -14.25 -7.01 -14.81
CA ALA A 259 -13.64 -8.05 -15.65
C ALA A 259 -13.44 -9.39 -14.92
N GLN A 260 -13.08 -9.36 -13.64
CA GLN A 260 -12.86 -10.59 -12.87
C GLN A 260 -14.19 -11.30 -12.58
N ALA A 261 -15.27 -10.58 -12.24
CA ALA A 261 -16.60 -11.19 -12.05
C ALA A 261 -17.08 -11.85 -13.33
N LEU A 262 -16.93 -11.19 -14.50
CA LEU A 262 -17.21 -11.78 -15.80
C LEU A 262 -16.40 -13.05 -16.05
N ALA A 263 -15.10 -13.04 -15.71
CA ALA A 263 -14.21 -14.18 -15.93
C ALA A 263 -14.63 -15.40 -15.09
N TYR A 264 -14.88 -15.20 -13.79
CA TYR A 264 -15.29 -16.29 -12.91
C TYR A 264 -16.72 -16.79 -13.19
N LEU A 265 -17.63 -15.90 -13.59
CA LEU A 265 -18.95 -16.30 -14.05
C LEU A 265 -18.84 -17.14 -15.33
N GLY A 266 -17.95 -16.76 -16.27
CA GLY A 266 -17.66 -17.54 -17.47
C GLY A 266 -17.05 -18.91 -17.13
N ASP A 267 -16.13 -19.00 -16.17
CA ASP A 267 -15.57 -20.27 -15.67
C ASP A 267 -16.65 -21.19 -15.09
N ILE A 268 -17.59 -20.63 -14.28
CA ILE A 268 -18.71 -21.40 -13.73
C ILE A 268 -19.60 -21.95 -14.87
N GLU A 269 -19.99 -21.11 -15.83
CA GLU A 269 -20.78 -21.56 -16.98
C GLU A 269 -20.06 -22.64 -17.80
N TRP A 270 -18.74 -22.50 -17.99
CA TRP A 270 -17.92 -23.54 -18.63
C TRP A 270 -17.89 -24.84 -17.84
N LYS A 271 -17.68 -24.79 -16.52
CA LYS A 271 -17.70 -25.97 -15.63
C LYS A 271 -19.07 -26.67 -15.61
N ASN A 272 -20.13 -25.92 -15.75
CA ASN A 272 -21.52 -26.42 -15.89
C ASN A 272 -21.82 -26.92 -17.32
N ASN A 273 -20.80 -26.99 -18.19
CA ASN A 273 -20.94 -27.44 -19.59
C ASN A 273 -21.87 -26.56 -20.42
N HIS A 274 -21.86 -25.26 -20.19
CA HIS A 274 -22.59 -24.25 -20.96
C HIS A 274 -21.61 -23.35 -21.76
N PRO A 275 -20.91 -23.86 -22.78
CA PRO A 275 -19.90 -23.07 -23.49
C PRO A 275 -20.47 -21.87 -24.25
N ASP A 276 -21.75 -21.95 -24.66
CA ASP A 276 -22.41 -20.87 -25.39
C ASP A 276 -22.69 -19.64 -24.53
N THR A 277 -22.88 -19.82 -23.23
CA THR A 277 -23.01 -18.73 -22.24
C THR A 277 -21.66 -18.30 -21.70
N ALA A 278 -20.70 -19.20 -21.56
CA ALA A 278 -19.36 -18.91 -21.10
C ALA A 278 -18.57 -18.00 -22.06
N LEU A 279 -18.61 -18.29 -23.37
CA LEU A 279 -17.82 -17.58 -24.39
C LEU A 279 -18.07 -16.06 -24.43
N PRO A 280 -19.31 -15.55 -24.43
CA PRO A 280 -19.56 -14.10 -24.37
C PRO A 280 -18.95 -13.43 -23.14
N LEU A 281 -19.09 -14.04 -21.95
CA LEU A 281 -18.56 -13.55 -20.68
C LEU A 281 -17.04 -13.49 -20.69
N LEU A 282 -16.39 -14.58 -21.11
CA LEU A 282 -14.93 -14.66 -21.20
C LEU A 282 -14.35 -13.68 -22.23
N ASN A 283 -15.01 -13.51 -23.39
CA ASN A 283 -14.59 -12.56 -24.40
C ASN A 283 -14.74 -11.11 -23.92
N GLN A 284 -15.80 -10.81 -23.16
CA GLN A 284 -15.98 -9.50 -22.55
C GLN A 284 -14.90 -9.24 -21.49
N ALA A 285 -14.64 -10.21 -20.61
CA ALA A 285 -13.58 -10.13 -19.62
C ALA A 285 -12.20 -9.91 -20.26
N GLN A 286 -11.88 -10.66 -21.34
CA GLN A 286 -10.65 -10.51 -22.11
C GLN A 286 -10.48 -9.10 -22.68
N LYS A 287 -11.56 -8.52 -23.21
CA LYS A 287 -11.55 -7.18 -23.81
C LYS A 287 -11.29 -6.09 -22.76
N ILE A 288 -11.86 -6.25 -21.57
CA ILE A 288 -11.71 -5.27 -20.47
C ILE A 288 -10.34 -5.43 -19.82
N ASN A 289 -9.96 -6.65 -19.47
CA ASN A 289 -8.67 -6.96 -18.85
C ASN A 289 -7.97 -8.14 -19.54
N PRO A 290 -7.05 -7.88 -20.48
CA PRO A 290 -6.33 -8.92 -21.22
C PRO A 290 -5.20 -9.60 -20.43
N THR A 291 -5.13 -9.40 -19.12
CA THR A 291 -4.13 -10.02 -18.24
C THR A 291 -4.71 -11.10 -17.33
N LEU A 292 -6.00 -11.37 -17.40
CA LEU A 292 -6.67 -12.39 -16.61
C LEU A 292 -6.35 -13.79 -17.16
N ARG A 293 -5.46 -14.52 -16.49
CA ARG A 293 -4.99 -15.85 -16.90
C ARG A 293 -6.14 -16.86 -17.05
N ILE A 294 -7.09 -16.89 -16.11
CA ILE A 294 -8.23 -17.81 -16.09
C ILE A 294 -9.02 -17.75 -17.41
N VAL A 295 -9.22 -16.56 -17.96
CA VAL A 295 -9.93 -16.36 -19.23
C VAL A 295 -9.30 -17.14 -20.36
N TYR A 296 -7.97 -17.12 -20.45
CA TYR A 296 -7.25 -17.81 -21.53
C TYR A 296 -7.19 -19.33 -21.32
N VAL A 297 -7.22 -19.80 -20.08
CA VAL A 297 -7.32 -21.23 -19.78
C VAL A 297 -8.68 -21.76 -20.24
N ASP A 298 -9.77 -21.05 -19.90
CA ASP A 298 -11.12 -21.46 -20.23
C ASP A 298 -11.42 -21.34 -21.73
N LEU A 299 -11.02 -20.21 -22.37
CA LEU A 299 -11.11 -20.08 -23.82
C LEU A 299 -10.35 -21.20 -24.54
N GLY A 300 -9.15 -21.52 -24.03
CA GLY A 300 -8.36 -22.64 -24.58
C GLY A 300 -9.08 -23.98 -24.46
N ALA A 301 -9.67 -24.27 -23.28
CA ALA A 301 -10.41 -25.51 -23.04
C ALA A 301 -11.68 -25.61 -23.91
N ILE A 302 -12.43 -24.51 -24.00
CA ILE A 302 -13.64 -24.44 -24.88
C ILE A 302 -13.25 -24.65 -26.36
N ARG A 303 -12.20 -23.99 -26.85
CA ARG A 303 -11.72 -24.14 -28.23
C ARG A 303 -11.22 -25.56 -28.51
N MET A 304 -10.61 -26.22 -27.52
CA MET A 304 -10.27 -27.66 -27.65
C MET A 304 -11.52 -28.53 -27.81
N GLN A 305 -12.58 -28.31 -27.04
CA GLN A 305 -13.84 -29.02 -27.17
C GLN A 305 -14.47 -28.83 -28.59
N GLN A 306 -14.35 -27.61 -29.12
CA GLN A 306 -14.79 -27.25 -30.46
C GLN A 306 -13.86 -27.77 -31.58
N LYS A 307 -12.74 -28.42 -31.22
CA LYS A 307 -11.68 -28.88 -32.12
C LYS A 307 -10.98 -27.75 -32.90
N ASP A 308 -11.10 -26.52 -32.43
CA ASP A 308 -10.35 -25.37 -32.94
C ASP A 308 -8.98 -25.31 -32.20
N TYR A 309 -8.13 -26.28 -32.58
CA TYR A 309 -6.84 -26.46 -31.91
C TYR A 309 -5.86 -25.29 -32.13
N LYS A 310 -6.04 -24.52 -33.21
CA LYS A 310 -5.20 -23.35 -33.46
C LYS A 310 -5.45 -22.25 -32.43
N GLU A 311 -6.70 -21.87 -32.23
CA GLU A 311 -7.10 -20.85 -31.29
C GLU A 311 -6.90 -21.35 -29.85
N ALA A 312 -7.18 -22.63 -29.58
CA ALA A 312 -6.89 -23.26 -28.30
C ALA A 312 -5.41 -23.11 -27.90
N LYS A 313 -4.49 -23.44 -28.85
CA LYS A 313 -3.05 -23.29 -28.61
C LYS A 313 -2.65 -21.85 -28.34
N ALA A 314 -3.16 -20.90 -29.12
CA ALA A 314 -2.87 -19.48 -28.93
C ALA A 314 -3.31 -18.97 -27.51
N ALA A 315 -4.53 -19.33 -27.12
CA ALA A 315 -5.05 -18.98 -25.80
C ALA A 315 -4.21 -19.60 -24.66
N LEU A 316 -3.95 -20.89 -24.71
CA LEU A 316 -3.19 -21.58 -23.65
C LEU A 316 -1.74 -21.09 -23.53
N LEU A 317 -1.08 -20.80 -24.65
CA LEU A 317 0.25 -20.18 -24.64
C LEU A 317 0.22 -18.78 -24.02
N ARG A 318 -0.86 -18.02 -24.24
CA ARG A 318 -1.05 -16.73 -23.58
C ARG A 318 -1.24 -16.90 -22.08
N ALA A 319 -2.01 -17.91 -21.63
CA ALA A 319 -2.17 -18.25 -20.21
C ALA A 319 -0.82 -18.56 -19.54
N VAL A 320 0.02 -19.38 -20.18
CA VAL A 320 1.39 -19.67 -19.69
C VAL A 320 2.25 -18.42 -19.65
N ALA A 321 2.17 -17.54 -20.64
CA ALA A 321 2.96 -16.31 -20.68
C ALA A 321 2.56 -15.33 -19.56
N LEU A 322 1.29 -15.35 -19.13
CA LEU A 322 0.79 -14.52 -18.03
C LEU A 322 1.26 -15.03 -16.66
N ASP A 323 1.25 -16.33 -16.46
CA ASP A 323 1.78 -16.95 -15.24
C ASP A 323 2.32 -18.36 -15.52
N PRO A 324 3.63 -18.50 -15.76
CA PRO A 324 4.26 -19.80 -16.08
C PRO A 324 4.40 -20.72 -14.85
N ALA A 325 4.07 -20.25 -13.67
CA ALA A 325 4.16 -21.05 -12.45
C ALA A 325 2.85 -21.81 -12.11
N GLN A 326 1.80 -21.59 -12.88
CA GLN A 326 0.52 -22.29 -12.66
C GLN A 326 0.47 -23.60 -13.48
N PRO A 327 0.04 -24.71 -12.86
CA PRO A 327 0.02 -26.01 -13.54
C PRO A 327 -1.11 -26.16 -14.55
N ASP A 328 -2.24 -25.50 -14.37
CA ASP A 328 -3.46 -25.67 -15.18
C ASP A 328 -3.28 -25.37 -16.68
N PRO A 329 -2.63 -24.26 -17.15
CA PRO A 329 -2.45 -24.06 -18.58
C PRO A 329 -1.47 -25.06 -19.20
N HIS A 330 -0.45 -25.49 -18.44
CA HIS A 330 0.45 -26.55 -18.89
C HIS A 330 -0.26 -27.90 -19.05
N TYR A 331 -1.17 -28.24 -18.11
CA TYR A 331 -2.00 -29.42 -18.21
C TYR A 331 -2.88 -29.38 -19.47
N GLN A 332 -3.54 -28.26 -19.74
CA GLN A 332 -4.38 -28.11 -20.93
C GLN A 332 -3.56 -28.16 -22.24
N LEU A 333 -2.35 -27.54 -22.25
CA LEU A 333 -1.42 -27.66 -23.37
C LEU A 333 -0.99 -29.11 -23.60
N GLY A 334 -0.69 -29.86 -22.56
CA GLY A 334 -0.37 -31.28 -22.61
C GLY A 334 -1.50 -32.08 -23.30
N ARG A 335 -2.76 -31.85 -22.90
CA ARG A 335 -3.94 -32.47 -23.49
C ARG A 335 -4.12 -32.06 -24.97
N LEU A 336 -3.89 -30.79 -25.30
CA LEU A 336 -3.96 -30.29 -26.66
C LEU A 336 -2.93 -30.99 -27.55
N TYR A 337 -1.67 -31.08 -27.13
CA TYR A 337 -0.63 -31.77 -27.89
C TYR A 337 -0.90 -33.25 -28.04
N GLN A 338 -1.49 -33.91 -27.04
CA GLN A 338 -1.98 -35.31 -27.19
C GLN A 338 -3.05 -35.43 -28.30
N ALA A 339 -4.02 -34.51 -28.30
CA ALA A 339 -5.06 -34.50 -29.33
C ALA A 339 -4.51 -34.22 -30.75
N LEU A 340 -3.39 -33.53 -30.84
CA LEU A 340 -2.67 -33.27 -32.12
C LEU A 340 -1.68 -34.39 -32.50
N GLY A 341 -1.48 -35.39 -31.64
CA GLY A 341 -0.48 -36.47 -31.88
C GLY A 341 0.96 -36.04 -31.59
N ASP A 342 1.20 -34.84 -31.05
CA ASP A 342 2.53 -34.34 -30.70
C ASP A 342 2.93 -34.84 -29.33
N THR A 343 3.37 -36.11 -29.28
CA THR A 343 3.71 -36.78 -28.01
C THR A 343 4.90 -36.15 -27.28
N ALA A 344 5.84 -35.53 -28.02
CA ALA A 344 7.02 -34.92 -27.43
C ALA A 344 6.65 -33.64 -26.64
N ASN A 345 5.88 -32.75 -27.24
CA ASN A 345 5.42 -31.54 -26.54
C ASN A 345 4.40 -31.88 -25.45
N ALA A 346 3.55 -32.88 -25.65
CA ALA A 346 2.64 -33.35 -24.61
C ALA A 346 3.41 -33.81 -23.35
N ALA A 347 4.44 -34.66 -23.52
CA ALA A 347 5.26 -35.13 -22.39
C ALA A 347 5.97 -33.98 -21.71
N LYS A 348 6.49 -33.00 -22.44
CA LYS A 348 7.17 -31.81 -21.88
C LYS A 348 6.22 -31.00 -20.98
N GLU A 349 5.02 -30.69 -21.46
CA GLU A 349 4.05 -29.89 -20.70
C GLU A 349 3.54 -30.63 -19.46
N LEU A 350 3.24 -31.94 -19.56
CA LEU A 350 2.81 -32.76 -18.43
C LEU A 350 3.93 -32.96 -17.38
N HIS A 351 5.19 -33.06 -17.83
CA HIS A 351 6.33 -33.07 -16.91
C HIS A 351 6.42 -31.73 -16.16
N LYS A 352 6.16 -30.61 -16.84
CA LYS A 352 6.12 -29.29 -16.20
C LYS A 352 5.07 -29.20 -15.10
N VAL A 353 3.89 -29.78 -15.30
CA VAL A 353 2.86 -29.89 -14.26
C VAL A 353 3.39 -30.62 -13.02
N GLN A 354 4.07 -31.76 -13.22
CA GLN A 354 4.65 -32.53 -12.11
C GLN A 354 5.72 -31.74 -11.36
N GLU A 355 6.62 -31.04 -12.08
CA GLU A 355 7.61 -30.14 -11.46
C GLU A 355 6.96 -29.05 -10.58
N LEU A 356 5.91 -28.43 -11.11
CA LEU A 356 5.21 -27.33 -10.40
C LEU A 356 4.50 -27.84 -9.15
N HIS A 357 3.85 -29.01 -9.20
CA HIS A 357 3.23 -29.64 -8.03
C HIS A 357 4.27 -29.99 -6.99
N LYS A 358 5.38 -30.66 -7.40
CA LYS A 358 6.46 -31.02 -6.48
C LYS A 358 7.05 -29.77 -5.80
N LYS A 359 7.28 -28.70 -6.55
CA LYS A 359 7.78 -27.44 -5.97
C LYS A 359 6.79 -26.89 -4.94
N ALA A 360 5.48 -26.91 -5.22
CA ALA A 360 4.47 -26.45 -4.28
C ALA A 360 4.45 -27.29 -2.99
N GLU A 361 4.62 -28.59 -3.10
CA GLU A 361 4.75 -29.50 -1.96
C GLU A 361 6.01 -29.20 -1.14
N ASP A 362 7.17 -29.08 -1.80
CA ASP A 362 8.45 -28.74 -1.14
C ASP A 362 8.37 -27.38 -0.42
N ASP A 363 7.76 -26.38 -1.03
CA ASP A 363 7.53 -25.06 -0.43
C ASP A 363 6.59 -25.15 0.80
N LEU A 364 5.58 -26.03 0.77
CA LEU A 364 4.68 -26.26 1.88
C LEU A 364 5.40 -26.96 3.05
N VAL A 365 6.15 -28.02 2.76
CA VAL A 365 6.97 -28.73 3.76
C VAL A 365 7.99 -27.81 4.40
N GLY A 366 8.65 -26.96 3.60
CA GLY A 366 9.59 -25.95 4.10
C GLY A 366 8.94 -24.95 5.05
N LYS A 367 7.71 -24.52 4.78
CA LYS A 367 6.94 -23.63 5.66
C LYS A 367 6.54 -24.30 6.97
N ILE A 368 6.10 -25.57 6.92
CA ILE A 368 5.71 -26.35 8.11
C ILE A 368 6.93 -26.60 9.00
N SER A 369 8.06 -26.97 8.41
CA SER A 369 9.28 -27.26 9.16
C SER A 369 9.98 -26.02 9.73
N SER A 370 9.74 -24.84 9.17
CA SER A 370 10.26 -23.56 9.66
C SER A 370 9.35 -22.86 10.67
N SER A 371 8.13 -23.36 10.87
CA SER A 371 7.24 -22.85 11.91
C SER A 371 7.77 -23.28 13.29
N PRO A 372 7.86 -22.38 14.30
CA PRO A 372 8.21 -22.78 15.65
C PRO A 372 7.21 -23.84 16.16
N PRO A 373 7.65 -24.82 16.96
CA PRO A 373 6.74 -25.81 17.52
C PRO A 373 5.63 -25.07 18.30
N PRO A 374 4.41 -25.64 18.33
CA PRO A 374 3.34 -25.08 19.15
C PRO A 374 3.83 -24.96 20.59
N LEU A 375 3.60 -23.80 21.21
CA LEU A 375 3.97 -23.55 22.60
C LEU A 375 3.33 -24.63 23.45
N ASP A 376 4.15 -25.30 24.28
CA ASP A 376 3.69 -26.31 25.20
C ASP A 376 2.68 -25.66 26.17
N PRO A 377 1.47 -26.21 26.35
CA PRO A 377 0.49 -25.67 27.30
C PRO A 377 1.02 -25.55 28.73
N SER A 378 2.16 -26.18 29.08
CA SER A 378 2.81 -26.06 30.37
C SER A 378 3.62 -24.78 30.60
N ASP A 379 3.94 -24.01 29.55
CA ASP A 379 4.70 -22.76 29.64
C ASP A 379 3.83 -21.51 29.94
N GLN A 380 2.53 -21.72 30.13
CA GLN A 380 1.57 -20.66 30.51
C GLN A 380 1.25 -20.66 32.03
N LYS A 381 2.26 -20.87 32.90
CA LYS A 381 2.10 -20.68 34.34
C LYS A 381 2.99 -19.59 34.90
#